data_30a5162eb0c39216f1b51e5bcf9bd92f
#
_entry.id   30a5162eb0c39216f1b51e5bcf9bd92f
#
_cell.length_a   1.000
_cell.length_b   1.000
_cell.length_c   1.000
_cell.angle_alpha   90.00
_cell.angle_beta   90.00
_cell.angle_gamma   90.00
#
_symmetry.space_group_name_H-M   'P 1'
#
loop_
_entity.id
_entity.type
_entity.pdbx_description
1 polymer ?
#
loop_
_entity_poly.entity_id
_entity_poly.type
_entity_poly.pdbx_seq_one_letter_code
_entity_poly.pdbx_strand_id
1 'polypeptide(L)'
;MKKVLSLFLALLMIFSVSVCAFAASENGAETITDRDPLILVRGMDFMNVKVDPNTKDEKEINDFSVKTIAPAAVKALFELFIKRDKDKAIDTVLDCVYDVLKFNSMDENGDPVYNTGMRDYSLAADRYPELLEEEYCELGLTRTAIETYGKKYVYYISYDWRVDPYVVADQINDAVKLALKNTGRKKVNIFCASMGGIMTMAYLSKYGYENIGRCVFDCSTFCGAQVACDVFTGKLQITAENIYNYLSNGSANSAAKFAMNVLYKTGAIGLLTKLTDYILENRKDDIYNRVLKPIFGHSPTLWGLICSDCYDEAIKFVFGSRDNLTDTFSKRIDALQDMMKGRTALLKKMLSDGVRINVVSNYGSPVTPFCESSDFSGDTILEAYNTSGFATIAKFGKTLGDDYKAANPALVSPDNCVDLSTAILPEYTYMIKNAPHVAASYQTDYSDFIMYLLSNTGDFKAGSNPKYPQFMISDFNTQSLAAFK
;
A
#
# COMPACT_ATOMS: atom_id res chain seq x y z
N MET A 1 8.04 21.39 25.72
CA MET A 1 6.92 20.47 25.92
C MET A 1 6.08 20.29 24.68
N LYS A 2 5.33 21.30 24.16
CA LYS A 2 4.46 21.14 22.98
C LYS A 2 5.21 20.61 21.72
N LYS A 3 6.45 21.02 21.46
CA LYS A 3 7.24 20.62 20.26
C LYS A 3 7.70 19.15 20.29
N VAL A 4 7.92 18.56 21.48
CA VAL A 4 8.37 17.17 21.63
C VAL A 4 7.19 16.22 21.66
N LEU A 5 6.04 16.66 22.20
CA LEU A 5 4.78 15.93 22.09
C LEU A 5 4.31 15.84 20.63
N SER A 6 4.46 16.94 19.87
CA SER A 6 4.20 16.95 18.43
C SER A 6 5.11 16.00 17.66
N LEU A 7 6.33 15.79 18.15
CA LEU A 7 7.31 14.88 17.58
C LEU A 7 6.94 13.42 17.80
N PHE A 8 6.58 13.07 19.03
CA PHE A 8 6.13 11.73 19.38
C PHE A 8 4.85 11.36 18.62
N LEU A 9 3.91 12.31 18.52
CA LEU A 9 2.70 12.19 17.71
C LEU A 9 3.01 12.12 16.21
N ALA A 10 4.05 12.81 15.71
CA ALA A 10 4.45 12.73 14.31
C ALA A 10 5.07 11.38 13.95
N LEU A 11 5.88 10.79 14.83
CA LEU A 11 6.39 9.43 14.65
C LEU A 11 5.28 8.37 14.68
N LEU A 12 4.26 8.56 15.51
CA LEU A 12 3.08 7.70 15.55
C LEU A 12 2.09 7.98 14.41
N MET A 13 1.98 9.24 13.95
CA MET A 13 1.16 9.60 12.78
C MET A 13 1.76 9.18 11.44
N ILE A 14 3.04 8.84 11.37
CA ILE A 14 3.65 8.21 10.19
C ILE A 14 3.02 6.84 9.91
N PHE A 15 2.50 6.16 10.92
CA PHE A 15 1.73 4.92 10.78
C PHE A 15 0.21 5.13 10.60
N SER A 16 -0.30 6.35 10.82
CA SER A 16 -1.70 6.68 10.59
C SER A 16 -1.84 7.46 9.28
N VAL A 17 -2.23 6.80 8.22
CA VAL A 17 -2.67 7.46 6.98
C VAL A 17 -3.86 8.35 7.34
N SER A 18 -3.70 9.66 7.19
CA SER A 18 -4.75 10.64 7.48
C SER A 18 -5.93 10.42 6.53
N VAL A 19 -7.03 9.95 7.06
CA VAL A 19 -8.31 9.91 6.36
C VAL A 19 -8.85 11.34 6.33
N CYS A 20 -8.84 11.96 5.15
CA CYS A 20 -9.57 13.19 4.91
C CYS A 20 -10.94 12.84 4.32
N ALA A 21 -12.00 13.07 5.07
CA ALA A 21 -13.37 12.93 4.59
C ALA A 21 -13.72 14.09 3.64
N PHE A 22 -14.21 13.77 2.45
CA PHE A 22 -14.79 14.74 1.51
C PHE A 22 -16.19 14.30 1.07
N ALA A 23 -17.08 15.27 0.94
CA ALA A 23 -18.45 15.06 0.55
C ALA A 23 -18.58 14.60 -0.91
N ALA A 24 -19.35 13.55 -1.15
CA ALA A 24 -19.67 13.05 -2.47
C ALA A 24 -20.84 13.82 -3.08
N SER A 25 -20.78 14.09 -4.40
CA SER A 25 -21.90 14.62 -5.16
C SER A 25 -22.83 13.48 -5.58
N GLU A 26 -24.12 13.65 -5.37
CA GLU A 26 -25.16 12.75 -5.86
C GLU A 26 -25.34 12.96 -7.38
N ASN A 27 -24.81 12.03 -8.19
CA ASN A 27 -25.21 11.88 -9.57
C ASN A 27 -25.72 10.47 -9.78
N GLY A 28 -27.03 10.33 -10.01
CA GLY A 28 -27.65 9.06 -10.33
C GLY A 28 -27.22 8.55 -11.71
N ALA A 29 -26.30 7.60 -11.72
CA ALA A 29 -25.91 6.90 -12.95
C ALA A 29 -26.88 5.75 -13.24
N GLU A 30 -27.26 5.57 -14.50
CA GLU A 30 -28.01 4.40 -14.98
C GLU A 30 -27.20 3.12 -14.75
N THR A 31 -27.78 2.17 -14.05
CA THR A 31 -27.17 0.86 -13.77
C THR A 31 -27.01 0.06 -15.05
N ILE A 32 -25.78 -0.20 -15.46
CA ILE A 32 -25.50 -0.96 -16.69
C ILE A 32 -25.48 -2.46 -16.36
N THR A 33 -26.55 -3.17 -16.70
CA THR A 33 -26.77 -4.59 -16.41
C THR A 33 -26.03 -5.57 -17.32
N ASP A 34 -25.26 -5.10 -18.31
CA ASP A 34 -24.56 -5.96 -19.30
C ASP A 34 -23.05 -6.06 -19.06
N ARG A 35 -22.60 -5.96 -17.83
CA ARG A 35 -21.18 -6.06 -17.46
C ARG A 35 -20.89 -7.33 -16.67
N ASP A 36 -19.64 -7.81 -16.77
CA ASP A 36 -19.13 -8.84 -15.87
C ASP A 36 -19.04 -8.26 -14.45
N PRO A 37 -19.36 -9.06 -13.39
CA PRO A 37 -19.29 -8.57 -12.02
C PRO A 37 -17.86 -8.18 -11.62
N LEU A 38 -17.75 -7.30 -10.65
CA LEU A 38 -16.50 -6.71 -10.18
C LEU A 38 -16.15 -7.25 -8.81
N ILE A 39 -14.94 -7.77 -8.69
CA ILE A 39 -14.28 -8.12 -7.43
C ILE A 39 -13.32 -7.00 -7.07
N LEU A 40 -13.55 -6.35 -5.94
CA LEU A 40 -12.67 -5.31 -5.38
C LEU A 40 -11.77 -5.92 -4.31
N VAL A 41 -10.48 -6.02 -4.58
CA VAL A 41 -9.48 -6.49 -3.61
C VAL A 41 -8.77 -5.26 -3.05
N ARG A 42 -9.10 -4.92 -1.81
CA ARG A 42 -8.56 -3.73 -1.14
C ARG A 42 -7.06 -3.83 -0.84
N GLY A 43 -6.47 -2.71 -0.47
CA GLY A 43 -5.13 -2.64 0.10
C GLY A 43 -5.04 -3.11 1.56
N MET A 44 -3.90 -2.86 2.18
CA MET A 44 -3.69 -3.10 3.61
C MET A 44 -4.66 -2.27 4.45
N ASP A 45 -5.33 -2.92 5.38
CA ASP A 45 -6.15 -2.26 6.38
C ASP A 45 -5.55 -2.47 7.78
N PHE A 46 -4.81 -1.46 8.18
CA PHE A 46 -4.07 -1.50 9.43
C PHE A 46 -4.95 -1.25 10.67
N MET A 47 -6.17 -0.75 10.49
CA MET A 47 -7.03 -0.28 11.58
C MET A 47 -8.25 -1.18 11.85
N ASN A 48 -8.79 -1.82 10.81
CA ASN A 48 -10.08 -2.51 10.94
C ASN A 48 -9.99 -3.99 11.33
N VAL A 49 -8.78 -4.52 11.56
CA VAL A 49 -8.65 -5.82 12.22
C VAL A 49 -9.01 -5.65 13.68
N LYS A 50 -9.87 -6.51 14.21
CA LYS A 50 -10.33 -6.49 15.60
C LYS A 50 -9.69 -7.62 16.38
N VAL A 51 -9.43 -7.40 17.65
CA VAL A 51 -9.08 -8.42 18.62
C VAL A 51 -10.34 -8.86 19.32
N ASP A 52 -10.54 -10.17 19.48
CA ASP A 52 -11.73 -10.80 20.03
C ASP A 52 -13.04 -10.34 19.33
N PRO A 53 -13.09 -10.42 17.99
CA PRO A 53 -14.20 -9.89 17.21
C PRO A 53 -15.53 -10.56 17.62
N ASN A 54 -16.61 -9.77 17.57
CA ASN A 54 -17.97 -10.20 17.91
C ASN A 54 -18.16 -10.64 19.38
N THR A 55 -17.25 -10.22 20.27
CA THR A 55 -17.37 -10.43 21.73
C THR A 55 -17.53 -9.11 22.48
N LYS A 56 -17.89 -9.18 23.77
CA LYS A 56 -17.91 -8.00 24.64
C LYS A 56 -16.51 -7.37 24.89
N ASP A 57 -15.46 -8.13 24.62
CA ASP A 57 -14.06 -7.74 24.82
C ASP A 57 -13.41 -7.28 23.50
N GLU A 58 -14.22 -7.09 22.43
CA GLU A 58 -13.76 -6.60 21.13
C GLU A 58 -13.05 -5.25 21.28
N LYS A 59 -11.91 -5.13 20.64
CA LYS A 59 -11.11 -3.90 20.58
C LYS A 59 -10.34 -3.77 19.28
N GLU A 60 -9.88 -2.54 19.01
CA GLU A 60 -8.99 -2.28 17.88
C GLU A 60 -7.67 -3.06 18.04
N ILE A 61 -7.14 -3.56 16.91
CA ILE A 61 -5.83 -4.24 16.90
C ILE A 61 -4.69 -3.27 17.27
N ASN A 62 -4.84 -1.98 16.93
CA ASN A 62 -3.87 -0.92 17.18
C ASN A 62 -4.54 0.23 17.90
N ASP A 63 -4.27 0.41 19.18
CA ASP A 63 -4.81 1.54 19.96
C ASP A 63 -3.82 2.72 19.99
N PHE A 64 -3.90 3.58 18.98
CA PHE A 64 -3.13 4.83 18.89
C PHE A 64 -3.81 5.99 19.63
N SER A 65 -4.79 5.75 20.51
CA SER A 65 -5.49 6.79 21.22
C SER A 65 -4.53 7.60 22.11
N VAL A 66 -4.86 8.88 22.30
CA VAL A 66 -4.12 9.77 23.22
C VAL A 66 -4.08 9.18 24.63
N LYS A 67 -5.14 8.48 25.04
CA LYS A 67 -5.24 7.82 26.35
C LYS A 67 -4.17 6.75 26.54
N THR A 68 -3.88 5.98 25.49
CA THR A 68 -2.87 4.91 25.52
C THR A 68 -1.45 5.48 25.40
N ILE A 69 -1.23 6.49 24.56
CA ILE A 69 0.10 6.99 24.23
C ILE A 69 0.59 8.07 25.21
N ALA A 70 -0.28 8.97 25.70
CA ALA A 70 0.13 10.11 26.51
C ALA A 70 0.89 9.74 27.80
N PRO A 71 0.54 8.69 28.56
CA PRO A 71 1.30 8.32 29.74
C PRO A 71 2.76 7.95 29.44
N ALA A 72 2.98 7.18 28.38
CA ALA A 72 4.34 6.81 27.95
C ALA A 72 5.12 8.03 27.43
N ALA A 73 4.48 8.91 26.67
CA ALA A 73 5.08 10.15 26.19
C ALA A 73 5.51 11.06 27.36
N VAL A 74 4.66 11.26 28.36
CA VAL A 74 4.98 12.06 29.56
C VAL A 74 6.15 11.42 30.33
N LYS A 75 6.14 10.10 30.51
CA LYS A 75 7.23 9.37 31.20
C LYS A 75 8.54 9.50 30.41
N ALA A 76 8.55 9.28 29.11
CA ALA A 76 9.73 9.43 28.26
C ALA A 76 10.31 10.86 28.31
N LEU A 77 9.44 11.87 28.29
CA LEU A 77 9.86 13.27 28.45
C LEU A 77 10.48 13.55 29.82
N PHE A 78 9.92 12.98 30.88
CA PHE A 78 10.46 13.10 32.23
C PHE A 78 11.85 12.45 32.33
N GLU A 79 12.03 11.23 31.82
CA GLU A 79 13.33 10.55 31.80
C GLU A 79 14.36 11.39 30.98
N LEU A 80 13.96 11.90 29.81
CA LEU A 80 14.84 12.64 28.93
C LEU A 80 15.27 14.00 29.49
N PHE A 81 14.31 14.80 30.00
CA PHE A 81 14.58 16.20 30.36
C PHE A 81 14.89 16.41 31.83
N ILE A 82 14.31 15.60 32.74
CA ILE A 82 14.52 15.75 34.17
C ILE A 82 15.64 14.85 34.66
N LYS A 83 15.59 13.57 34.28
CA LYS A 83 16.65 12.62 34.68
C LYS A 83 17.86 12.63 33.74
N ARG A 84 17.72 13.18 32.54
CA ARG A 84 18.73 13.19 31.46
C ARG A 84 19.16 11.77 31.05
N ASP A 85 18.25 10.81 31.17
CA ASP A 85 18.44 9.41 30.84
C ASP A 85 17.78 9.13 29.47
N LYS A 86 18.60 9.25 28.40
CA LYS A 86 18.12 9.02 27.01
C LYS A 86 17.71 7.57 26.79
N ASP A 87 18.47 6.63 27.33
CA ASP A 87 18.24 5.21 27.11
C ASP A 87 16.92 4.77 27.70
N LYS A 88 16.64 5.22 28.93
CA LYS A 88 15.37 4.93 29.59
C LYS A 88 14.17 5.61 28.94
N ALA A 89 14.39 6.79 28.38
CA ALA A 89 13.36 7.45 27.57
C ALA A 89 13.03 6.64 26.32
N ILE A 90 14.05 6.14 25.59
CA ILE A 90 13.89 5.27 24.42
C ILE A 90 13.23 3.95 24.80
N ASP A 91 13.65 3.30 25.88
CA ASP A 91 13.00 2.08 26.37
C ASP A 91 11.51 2.28 26.63
N THR A 92 11.14 3.41 27.26
CA THR A 92 9.73 3.75 27.50
C THR A 92 8.93 3.89 26.19
N VAL A 93 9.55 4.47 25.16
CA VAL A 93 8.92 4.59 23.83
C VAL A 93 8.77 3.22 23.17
N LEU A 94 9.83 2.40 23.16
CA LEU A 94 9.80 1.07 22.55
C LEU A 94 8.78 0.15 23.24
N ASP A 95 8.68 0.19 24.57
CA ASP A 95 7.67 -0.55 25.32
C ASP A 95 6.25 -0.13 24.90
N CYS A 96 6.01 1.18 24.78
CA CYS A 96 4.72 1.70 24.34
C CYS A 96 4.38 1.26 22.91
N VAL A 97 5.33 1.36 21.98
CA VAL A 97 5.15 0.93 20.59
C VAL A 97 4.87 -0.57 20.52
N TYR A 98 5.61 -1.38 21.28
CA TYR A 98 5.34 -2.81 21.37
C TYR A 98 3.93 -3.09 21.90
N ASP A 99 3.53 -2.42 22.98
CA ASP A 99 2.21 -2.62 23.59
C ASP A 99 1.05 -2.26 22.66
N VAL A 100 1.22 -1.21 21.86
CA VAL A 100 0.23 -0.81 20.85
C VAL A 100 0.16 -1.82 19.70
N LEU A 101 1.30 -2.36 19.27
CA LEU A 101 1.39 -3.17 18.04
C LEU A 101 1.34 -4.69 18.28
N LYS A 102 1.52 -5.17 19.51
CA LYS A 102 1.71 -6.60 19.85
C LYS A 102 0.61 -7.53 19.34
N PHE A 103 -0.63 -7.03 19.21
CA PHE A 103 -1.75 -7.82 18.68
C PHE A 103 -1.60 -8.18 17.19
N ASN A 104 -0.66 -7.54 16.49
CA ASN A 104 -0.31 -7.93 15.13
C ASN A 104 0.63 -9.14 15.05
N SER A 105 1.13 -9.65 16.19
CA SER A 105 2.09 -10.74 16.18
C SER A 105 1.52 -12.02 15.58
N MET A 106 2.36 -12.67 14.78
CA MET A 106 2.13 -13.99 14.22
C MET A 106 3.04 -15.00 14.91
N ASP A 107 2.59 -16.25 15.03
CA ASP A 107 3.38 -17.32 15.61
C ASP A 107 4.48 -17.81 14.64
N GLU A 108 5.27 -18.78 15.06
CA GLU A 108 6.38 -19.35 14.27
C GLU A 108 5.94 -20.04 12.96
N ASN A 109 4.66 -20.32 12.81
CA ASN A 109 4.08 -20.88 11.59
C ASN A 109 3.44 -19.81 10.68
N GLY A 110 3.36 -18.56 11.15
CA GLY A 110 2.72 -17.47 10.46
C GLY A 110 1.19 -17.40 10.64
N ASP A 111 0.69 -17.93 11.75
CA ASP A 111 -0.71 -17.83 12.14
C ASP A 111 -0.87 -16.75 13.25
N PRO A 112 -2.02 -16.06 13.36
CA PRO A 112 -2.23 -15.04 14.38
C PRO A 112 -2.07 -15.58 15.81
N VAL A 113 -1.25 -14.92 16.64
CA VAL A 113 -1.06 -15.27 18.06
C VAL A 113 -2.33 -14.99 18.88
N TYR A 114 -3.06 -13.95 18.51
CA TYR A 114 -4.27 -13.51 19.18
C TYR A 114 -5.50 -13.86 18.36
N ASN A 115 -6.65 -14.01 19.03
CA ASN A 115 -7.93 -14.15 18.35
C ASN A 115 -8.25 -12.83 17.65
N THR A 116 -7.98 -12.76 16.35
CA THR A 116 -8.17 -11.56 15.54
C THR A 116 -9.02 -11.88 14.31
N GLY A 117 -9.72 -10.88 13.81
CA GLY A 117 -10.54 -11.03 12.62
C GLY A 117 -11.00 -9.70 12.05
N MET A 118 -11.53 -9.76 10.86
CA MET A 118 -12.15 -8.64 10.17
C MET A 118 -13.62 -8.94 9.91
N ARG A 119 -14.39 -7.89 9.63
CA ARG A 119 -15.74 -8.05 9.14
C ARG A 119 -15.71 -8.80 7.79
N ASP A 120 -16.51 -9.84 7.71
CA ASP A 120 -16.65 -10.65 6.50
C ASP A 120 -17.65 -10.02 5.53
N TYR A 121 -17.22 -9.84 4.27
CA TYR A 121 -18.03 -9.39 3.15
C TYR A 121 -18.13 -10.48 2.08
N SER A 122 -18.46 -11.71 2.52
CA SER A 122 -18.50 -12.89 1.66
C SER A 122 -19.63 -12.91 0.62
N LEU A 123 -20.56 -11.93 0.67
CA LEU A 123 -21.69 -11.80 -0.25
C LEU A 123 -21.55 -10.57 -1.14
N ALA A 124 -22.51 -10.38 -2.06
CA ALA A 124 -22.55 -9.17 -2.88
C ALA A 124 -22.87 -7.91 -2.05
N ALA A 125 -22.49 -6.74 -2.55
CA ALA A 125 -22.60 -5.44 -1.86
C ALA A 125 -24.06 -5.05 -1.54
N ASP A 126 -25.07 -5.65 -2.17
CA ASP A 126 -26.48 -5.43 -1.82
C ASP A 126 -26.84 -5.96 -0.42
N ARG A 127 -25.99 -6.78 0.17
CA ARG A 127 -26.16 -7.35 1.52
C ARG A 127 -25.47 -6.52 2.61
N TYR A 128 -24.71 -5.51 2.23
CA TYR A 128 -23.86 -4.70 3.11
C TYR A 128 -24.08 -3.21 2.84
N PRO A 129 -25.19 -2.61 3.36
CA PRO A 129 -25.48 -1.18 3.15
C PRO A 129 -24.35 -0.26 3.56
N GLU A 130 -23.60 -0.66 4.60
CA GLU A 130 -22.50 0.09 5.15
C GLU A 130 -21.31 0.27 4.19
N LEU A 131 -21.18 -0.53 3.13
CA LEU A 131 -20.16 -0.30 2.09
C LEU A 131 -20.37 1.01 1.32
N LEU A 132 -21.52 1.65 1.46
CA LEU A 132 -21.80 2.98 0.92
C LEU A 132 -21.56 4.09 1.94
N GLU A 133 -21.36 3.76 3.21
CA GLU A 133 -21.07 4.71 4.27
C GLU A 133 -19.58 5.06 4.28
N GLU A 134 -19.24 6.34 4.50
CA GLU A 134 -17.84 6.81 4.46
C GLU A 134 -16.94 6.11 5.47
N GLU A 135 -17.47 5.74 6.63
CA GLU A 135 -16.73 5.08 7.70
C GLU A 135 -16.21 3.69 7.31
N TYR A 136 -16.89 3.01 6.39
CA TYR A 136 -16.55 1.66 5.94
C TYR A 136 -15.95 1.63 4.53
N CYS A 137 -16.11 2.71 3.80
CA CYS A 137 -15.68 2.85 2.41
C CYS A 137 -14.30 3.52 2.35
N GLU A 138 -13.29 2.88 2.90
CA GLU A 138 -11.90 3.37 2.78
C GLU A 138 -11.44 3.49 1.32
N LEU A 139 -12.13 2.81 0.42
CA LEU A 139 -12.01 3.05 -1.01
C LEU A 139 -13.25 3.82 -1.47
N GLY A 140 -13.15 5.12 -1.71
CA GLY A 140 -14.18 5.91 -2.41
C GLY A 140 -14.55 5.29 -3.76
N LEU A 141 -13.62 4.57 -4.36
CA LEU A 141 -13.85 3.71 -5.51
C LEU A 141 -14.93 2.66 -5.28
N THR A 142 -15.10 2.13 -4.06
CA THR A 142 -16.15 1.14 -3.76
C THR A 142 -17.54 1.73 -3.99
N ARG A 143 -17.76 2.97 -3.56
CA ARG A 143 -19.02 3.69 -3.82
C ARG A 143 -19.23 3.87 -5.32
N THR A 144 -18.25 4.41 -6.03
CA THR A 144 -18.29 4.63 -7.49
C THR A 144 -18.53 3.31 -8.24
N ALA A 145 -17.90 2.22 -7.80
CA ALA A 145 -18.11 0.90 -8.37
C ALA A 145 -19.53 0.39 -8.14
N ILE A 146 -20.07 0.54 -6.93
CA ILE A 146 -21.45 0.12 -6.60
C ILE A 146 -22.47 0.95 -7.41
N GLU A 147 -22.24 2.26 -7.56
CA GLU A 147 -23.08 3.13 -8.37
C GLU A 147 -23.02 2.77 -9.86
N THR A 148 -21.82 2.42 -10.36
CA THR A 148 -21.59 2.10 -11.77
C THR A 148 -22.08 0.70 -12.16
N TYR A 149 -21.82 -0.30 -11.33
CA TYR A 149 -22.11 -1.71 -11.63
C TYR A 149 -23.44 -2.19 -11.04
N GLY A 150 -23.94 -1.51 -10.01
CA GLY A 150 -25.06 -1.96 -9.20
C GLY A 150 -24.62 -2.92 -8.08
N LYS A 151 -25.28 -2.81 -6.94
CA LYS A 151 -24.94 -3.52 -5.68
C LYS A 151 -24.79 -5.04 -5.83
N LYS A 152 -25.54 -5.67 -6.74
CA LYS A 152 -25.53 -7.14 -6.95
C LYS A 152 -24.32 -7.61 -7.75
N TYR A 153 -23.61 -6.69 -8.40
CA TYR A 153 -22.49 -6.98 -9.29
C TYR A 153 -21.13 -6.64 -8.68
N VAL A 154 -21.09 -6.10 -7.45
CA VAL A 154 -19.85 -5.74 -6.75
C VAL A 154 -19.64 -6.65 -5.55
N TYR A 155 -18.44 -7.17 -5.42
CA TYR A 155 -17.98 -8.06 -4.34
C TYR A 155 -16.71 -7.44 -3.76
N TYR A 156 -16.76 -7.13 -2.47
CA TYR A 156 -15.66 -6.48 -1.77
C TYR A 156 -14.89 -7.49 -0.93
N ILE A 157 -13.58 -7.59 -1.12
CA ILE A 157 -12.73 -8.50 -0.38
C ILE A 157 -12.06 -7.74 0.76
N SER A 158 -12.55 -7.98 1.97
CA SER A 158 -11.92 -7.56 3.22
C SER A 158 -11.15 -8.74 3.81
N TYR A 159 -9.91 -8.53 4.18
CA TYR A 159 -9.03 -9.59 4.65
C TYR A 159 -8.07 -9.09 5.72
N ASP A 160 -7.65 -10.00 6.60
CA ASP A 160 -6.56 -9.73 7.53
C ASP A 160 -5.25 -9.64 6.73
N TRP A 161 -4.65 -8.47 6.72
CA TRP A 161 -3.47 -8.17 5.91
C TRP A 161 -2.21 -8.95 6.32
N ARG A 162 -2.22 -9.62 7.46
CA ARG A 162 -1.04 -10.32 8.02
C ARG A 162 -0.96 -11.78 7.58
N VAL A 163 -2.10 -12.38 7.25
CA VAL A 163 -2.19 -13.81 6.94
C VAL A 163 -1.60 -14.17 5.59
N ASP A 164 -1.40 -15.46 5.36
CA ASP A 164 -0.89 -15.97 4.08
C ASP A 164 -1.79 -15.50 2.90
N PRO A 165 -1.23 -14.84 1.88
CA PRO A 165 -1.96 -14.44 0.68
C PRO A 165 -2.73 -15.58 0.00
N TYR A 166 -2.30 -16.83 0.15
CA TYR A 166 -3.04 -17.98 -0.39
C TYR A 166 -4.34 -18.27 0.37
N VAL A 167 -4.46 -17.86 1.63
CA VAL A 167 -5.74 -17.90 2.37
C VAL A 167 -6.70 -16.84 1.81
N VAL A 168 -6.19 -15.66 1.51
CA VAL A 168 -6.98 -14.59 0.87
C VAL A 168 -7.36 -14.98 -0.57
N ALA A 169 -6.50 -15.71 -1.27
CA ALA A 169 -6.80 -16.27 -2.58
C ALA A 169 -8.04 -17.19 -2.55
N ASP A 170 -8.24 -17.94 -1.46
CA ASP A 170 -9.44 -18.76 -1.27
C ASP A 170 -10.70 -17.90 -1.14
N GLN A 171 -10.64 -16.80 -0.37
CA GLN A 171 -11.73 -15.83 -0.26
C GLN A 171 -12.07 -15.18 -1.61
N ILE A 172 -11.06 -14.78 -2.39
CA ILE A 172 -11.25 -14.23 -3.73
C ILE A 172 -11.93 -15.27 -4.63
N ASN A 173 -11.49 -16.53 -4.60
CA ASN A 173 -12.06 -17.61 -5.40
C ASN A 173 -13.53 -17.88 -5.06
N ASP A 174 -13.88 -17.84 -3.79
CA ASP A 174 -15.26 -18.03 -3.35
C ASP A 174 -16.16 -16.87 -3.79
N ALA A 175 -15.66 -15.63 -3.72
CA ALA A 175 -16.35 -14.46 -4.26
C ALA A 175 -16.52 -14.55 -5.78
N VAL A 176 -15.49 -14.99 -6.52
CA VAL A 176 -15.58 -15.21 -7.98
C VAL A 176 -16.65 -16.24 -8.30
N LYS A 177 -16.66 -17.42 -7.65
CA LYS A 177 -17.68 -18.45 -7.86
C LYS A 177 -19.08 -17.94 -7.57
N LEU A 178 -19.23 -17.21 -6.46
CA LEU A 178 -20.51 -16.64 -6.06
C LEU A 178 -20.99 -15.57 -7.06
N ALA A 179 -20.10 -14.70 -7.52
CA ALA A 179 -20.41 -13.67 -8.50
C ALA A 179 -20.89 -14.28 -9.82
N LEU A 180 -20.20 -15.30 -10.33
CA LEU A 180 -20.60 -16.03 -11.54
C LEU A 180 -21.95 -16.70 -11.37
N LYS A 181 -22.19 -17.36 -10.23
CA LYS A 181 -23.47 -18.02 -9.90
C LYS A 181 -24.63 -17.03 -9.83
N ASN A 182 -24.42 -15.88 -9.15
CA ASN A 182 -25.48 -14.90 -8.92
C ASN A 182 -25.85 -14.11 -10.16
N THR A 183 -24.88 -13.87 -11.06
CA THR A 183 -25.07 -13.02 -12.24
C THR A 183 -25.29 -13.81 -13.52
N GLY A 184 -25.00 -15.12 -13.54
CA GLY A 184 -25.04 -15.96 -14.74
C GLY A 184 -23.94 -15.62 -15.76
N ARG A 185 -22.98 -14.75 -15.39
CA ARG A 185 -21.85 -14.38 -16.24
C ARG A 185 -20.79 -15.48 -16.26
N LYS A 186 -19.92 -15.46 -17.28
CA LYS A 186 -18.81 -16.41 -17.42
C LYS A 186 -17.47 -15.85 -16.93
N LYS A 187 -17.40 -14.55 -16.77
CA LYS A 187 -16.19 -13.81 -16.38
C LYS A 187 -16.51 -12.86 -15.24
N VAL A 188 -15.48 -12.51 -14.50
CA VAL A 188 -15.47 -11.40 -13.54
C VAL A 188 -14.35 -10.43 -13.92
N ASN A 189 -14.47 -9.18 -13.50
CA ASN A 189 -13.38 -8.21 -13.51
C ASN A 189 -12.79 -8.13 -12.11
N ILE A 190 -11.47 -7.95 -12.00
CA ILE A 190 -10.77 -7.73 -10.73
C ILE A 190 -10.16 -6.33 -10.75
N PHE A 191 -10.40 -5.57 -9.70
CA PHE A 191 -9.61 -4.41 -9.33
C PHE A 191 -8.84 -4.73 -8.06
N CYS A 192 -7.56 -4.42 -8.03
CA CYS A 192 -6.76 -4.55 -6.82
C CYS A 192 -5.88 -3.33 -6.60
N ALA A 193 -5.87 -2.82 -5.38
CA ALA A 193 -5.06 -1.67 -4.97
C ALA A 193 -4.02 -2.07 -3.94
N SER A 194 -2.85 -1.39 -3.96
CA SER A 194 -1.84 -1.55 -2.90
C SER A 194 -1.50 -3.03 -2.63
N MET A 195 -1.56 -3.47 -1.36
CA MET A 195 -1.35 -4.86 -0.94
C MET A 195 -2.32 -5.87 -1.61
N GLY A 196 -3.49 -5.42 -2.08
CA GLY A 196 -4.41 -6.28 -2.85
C GLY A 196 -3.79 -6.88 -4.11
N GLY A 197 -2.72 -6.28 -4.61
CA GLY A 197 -1.96 -6.83 -5.75
C GLY A 197 -1.37 -8.19 -5.47
N ILE A 198 -0.70 -8.39 -4.33
CA ILE A 198 -0.13 -9.70 -3.98
C ILE A 198 -1.21 -10.74 -3.69
N MET A 199 -2.34 -10.32 -3.09
CA MET A 199 -3.49 -11.20 -2.86
C MET A 199 -4.10 -11.68 -4.18
N THR A 200 -4.23 -10.77 -5.15
CA THR A 200 -4.69 -11.10 -6.51
C THR A 200 -3.70 -12.02 -7.24
N MET A 201 -2.39 -11.78 -7.11
CA MET A 201 -1.38 -12.66 -7.69
C MET A 201 -1.42 -14.07 -7.08
N ALA A 202 -1.65 -14.20 -5.78
CA ALA A 202 -1.84 -15.49 -5.12
C ALA A 202 -3.08 -16.23 -5.65
N TYR A 203 -4.20 -15.50 -5.84
CA TYR A 203 -5.39 -16.06 -6.49
C TYR A 203 -5.10 -16.55 -7.91
N LEU A 204 -4.50 -15.72 -8.75
CA LEU A 204 -4.19 -16.07 -10.15
C LEU A 204 -3.20 -17.24 -10.25
N SER A 205 -2.24 -17.32 -9.34
CA SER A 205 -1.29 -18.44 -9.28
C SER A 205 -1.94 -19.75 -8.86
N LYS A 206 -2.87 -19.71 -7.89
CA LYS A 206 -3.51 -20.91 -7.32
C LYS A 206 -4.69 -21.42 -8.14
N TYR A 207 -5.51 -20.53 -8.65
CA TYR A 207 -6.79 -20.85 -9.28
C TYR A 207 -6.84 -20.59 -10.79
N GLY A 208 -5.79 -19.98 -11.36
CA GLY A 208 -5.80 -19.61 -12.77
C GLY A 208 -6.64 -18.36 -13.06
N TYR A 209 -6.88 -18.09 -14.34
CA TYR A 209 -7.54 -16.89 -14.82
C TYR A 209 -8.66 -17.14 -15.84
N GLU A 210 -9.10 -18.37 -15.98
CA GLU A 210 -10.13 -18.77 -16.94
C GLU A 210 -11.42 -17.98 -16.76
N ASN A 211 -11.72 -17.59 -15.53
CA ASN A 211 -12.90 -16.80 -15.16
C ASN A 211 -12.66 -15.30 -15.12
N ILE A 212 -11.47 -14.82 -15.54
CA ILE A 212 -11.14 -13.40 -15.48
C ILE A 212 -11.29 -12.76 -16.85
N GLY A 213 -12.05 -11.66 -16.92
CA GLY A 213 -12.18 -10.82 -18.11
C GLY A 213 -11.18 -9.69 -18.12
N ARG A 214 -11.04 -9.01 -16.97
CA ARG A 214 -10.14 -7.88 -16.76
C ARG A 214 -9.45 -7.95 -15.42
N CYS A 215 -8.25 -7.36 -15.36
CA CYS A 215 -7.52 -7.16 -14.12
C CYS A 215 -6.88 -5.76 -14.15
N VAL A 216 -7.21 -4.91 -13.18
CA VAL A 216 -6.62 -3.58 -13.01
C VAL A 216 -5.82 -3.57 -11.72
N PHE A 217 -4.51 -3.34 -11.84
CA PHE A 217 -3.57 -3.19 -10.74
C PHE A 217 -3.32 -1.69 -10.51
N ASP A 218 -3.84 -1.13 -9.41
CA ASP A 218 -3.70 0.28 -9.08
C ASP A 218 -2.73 0.47 -7.90
N CYS A 219 -1.58 1.11 -8.15
CA CYS A 219 -0.53 1.33 -7.15
C CYS A 219 -0.25 0.08 -6.30
N SER A 220 -0.19 -1.08 -6.95
CA SER A 220 -0.29 -2.36 -6.27
C SER A 220 1.05 -3.08 -6.13
N THR A 221 1.16 -3.91 -5.10
CA THR A 221 2.38 -4.64 -4.73
C THR A 221 2.57 -5.94 -5.52
N PHE A 222 2.01 -6.07 -6.72
CA PHE A 222 2.15 -7.29 -7.54
C PHE A 222 3.60 -7.61 -7.93
N CYS A 223 4.51 -6.65 -7.76
CA CYS A 223 5.96 -6.82 -7.90
C CYS A 223 6.75 -6.65 -6.59
N GLY A 224 6.08 -6.68 -5.45
CA GLY A 224 6.69 -6.45 -4.14
C GLY A 224 6.70 -4.97 -3.76
N ALA A 225 7.49 -4.62 -2.73
CA ALA A 225 7.68 -3.27 -2.23
C ALA A 225 9.08 -3.10 -1.64
N GLN A 226 9.83 -2.08 -2.09
CA GLN A 226 11.19 -1.84 -1.64
C GLN A 226 11.25 -1.50 -0.15
N VAL A 227 10.24 -0.79 0.36
CA VAL A 227 10.14 -0.51 1.81
C VAL A 227 10.12 -1.79 2.66
N ALA A 228 9.47 -2.86 2.19
CA ALA A 228 9.50 -4.14 2.87
C ALA A 228 10.91 -4.77 2.81
N CYS A 229 11.58 -4.70 1.66
CA CYS A 229 12.97 -5.14 1.52
C CYS A 229 13.87 -4.41 2.51
N ASP A 230 13.79 -3.08 2.59
CA ASP A 230 14.65 -2.27 3.46
C ASP A 230 14.41 -2.58 4.95
N VAL A 231 13.16 -2.69 5.37
CA VAL A 231 12.83 -3.07 6.75
C VAL A 231 13.35 -4.45 7.09
N PHE A 232 13.13 -5.44 6.22
CA PHE A 232 13.52 -6.84 6.47
C PHE A 232 15.00 -7.12 6.24
N THR A 233 15.77 -6.18 5.68
CA THR A 233 17.24 -6.27 5.55
C THR A 233 17.99 -5.28 6.46
N GLY A 234 17.30 -4.64 7.40
CA GLY A 234 17.96 -3.78 8.39
C GLY A 234 18.33 -2.39 7.87
N LYS A 235 17.74 -1.93 6.77
CA LYS A 235 18.07 -0.65 6.10
C LYS A 235 17.15 0.50 6.56
N LEU A 236 16.80 0.55 7.85
CA LEU A 236 16.13 1.72 8.42
C LEU A 236 17.08 2.92 8.40
N GLN A 237 16.59 4.02 7.84
CA GLN A 237 17.30 5.28 7.76
C GLN A 237 16.30 6.43 7.84
N ILE A 238 16.62 7.48 8.60
CA ILE A 238 15.81 8.69 8.70
C ILE A 238 16.73 9.90 8.53
N THR A 239 16.44 10.76 7.55
CA THR A 239 17.18 12.00 7.33
C THR A 239 16.26 13.22 7.43
N ALA A 240 16.83 14.39 7.78
CA ALA A 240 16.05 15.63 7.80
C ALA A 240 15.45 15.96 6.44
N GLU A 241 16.18 15.67 5.38
CA GLU A 241 15.75 15.90 4.01
C GLU A 241 14.57 14.99 3.64
N ASN A 242 14.63 13.70 3.97
CA ASN A 242 13.55 12.74 3.67
C ASN A 242 12.28 13.10 4.44
N ILE A 243 12.39 13.45 5.74
CA ILE A 243 11.25 13.94 6.53
C ILE A 243 10.66 15.22 5.90
N TYR A 244 11.50 16.18 5.55
CA TYR A 244 11.05 17.42 4.95
C TYR A 244 10.35 17.18 3.61
N ASN A 245 10.95 16.39 2.73
CA ASN A 245 10.39 16.05 1.43
C ASN A 245 9.04 15.35 1.58
N TYR A 246 8.95 14.34 2.46
CA TYR A 246 7.72 13.60 2.71
C TYR A 246 6.58 14.49 3.22
N LEU A 247 6.84 15.26 4.29
CA LEU A 247 5.82 16.13 4.90
C LEU A 247 5.42 17.30 4.01
N SER A 248 6.36 17.84 3.20
CA SER A 248 6.09 18.95 2.29
C SER A 248 5.26 18.52 1.07
N ASN A 249 5.40 17.27 0.61
CA ASN A 249 4.65 16.75 -0.54
C ASN A 249 3.34 16.08 -0.13
N GLY A 250 3.26 15.49 1.07
CA GLY A 250 2.04 14.91 1.62
C GLY A 250 0.99 15.94 2.04
N SER A 251 1.31 17.25 2.08
CA SER A 251 0.35 18.29 2.45
C SER A 251 -0.15 19.05 1.23
N ALA A 252 -1.46 19.02 1.01
CA ALA A 252 -2.14 19.88 0.04
C ALA A 252 -2.21 21.35 0.49
N ASN A 253 -2.02 21.61 1.78
CA ASN A 253 -2.18 22.94 2.38
C ASN A 253 -0.91 23.79 2.26
N SER A 254 -0.98 24.93 1.56
CA SER A 254 0.12 25.87 1.38
C SER A 254 0.68 26.42 2.70
N ALA A 255 -0.16 26.62 3.71
CA ALA A 255 0.26 27.08 5.04
C ALA A 255 1.05 25.98 5.78
N ALA A 256 0.68 24.71 5.64
CA ALA A 256 1.43 23.59 6.17
C ALA A 256 2.79 23.45 5.48
N LYS A 257 2.86 23.57 4.14
CA LYS A 257 4.11 23.59 3.38
C LYS A 257 5.02 24.74 3.82
N PHE A 258 4.45 25.93 4.04
CA PHE A 258 5.22 27.08 4.55
C PHE A 258 5.77 26.80 5.96
N ALA A 259 4.92 26.30 6.87
CA ALA A 259 5.34 25.94 8.22
C ALA A 259 6.47 24.89 8.23
N MET A 260 6.36 23.85 7.38
CA MET A 260 7.40 22.84 7.23
C MET A 260 8.72 23.42 6.71
N ASN A 261 8.65 24.33 5.73
CA ASN A 261 9.83 25.03 5.22
C ASN A 261 10.52 25.88 6.31
N VAL A 262 9.74 26.57 7.15
CA VAL A 262 10.29 27.29 8.31
C VAL A 262 10.95 26.33 9.31
N LEU A 263 10.32 25.22 9.65
CA LEU A 263 10.88 24.23 10.57
C LEU A 263 12.17 23.59 10.02
N TYR A 264 12.23 23.35 8.72
CA TYR A 264 13.44 22.84 8.06
C TYR A 264 14.58 23.87 8.10
N LYS A 265 14.31 25.10 7.64
CA LYS A 265 15.30 26.19 7.58
C LYS A 265 15.79 26.65 8.97
N THR A 266 14.96 26.55 10.00
CA THR A 266 15.36 26.87 11.38
C THR A 266 16.13 25.76 12.07
N GLY A 267 16.33 24.63 11.40
CA GLY A 267 17.02 23.47 11.97
C GLY A 267 16.19 22.68 13.00
N ALA A 268 14.89 22.99 13.14
CA ALA A 268 14.02 22.26 14.06
C ALA A 268 13.85 20.80 13.63
N ILE A 269 13.74 20.55 12.32
CA ILE A 269 13.74 19.19 11.76
C ILE A 269 15.12 18.55 11.97
N GLY A 270 16.22 19.29 11.84
CA GLY A 270 17.56 18.77 12.09
C GLY A 270 17.83 18.39 13.56
N LEU A 271 17.16 19.05 14.52
CA LEU A 271 17.24 18.62 15.93
C LEU A 271 16.49 17.28 16.14
N LEU A 272 15.38 17.11 15.41
CA LEU A 272 14.61 15.89 15.38
C LEU A 272 15.41 14.71 14.84
N THR A 273 16.07 14.93 13.70
CA THR A 273 16.90 13.91 13.07
C THR A 273 18.10 13.53 13.93
N LYS A 274 18.73 14.47 14.67
CA LYS A 274 19.80 14.11 15.61
C LYS A 274 19.38 13.13 16.70
N LEU A 275 18.14 13.22 17.18
CA LEU A 275 17.61 12.22 18.13
C LEU A 275 17.36 10.91 17.43
N THR A 276 16.81 10.94 16.22
CA THR A 276 16.57 9.75 15.41
C THR A 276 17.87 9.08 14.99
N ASP A 277 18.89 9.86 14.58
CA ASP A 277 20.24 9.38 14.28
C ASP A 277 20.83 8.67 15.51
N TYR A 278 20.73 9.27 16.70
CA TYR A 278 21.19 8.64 17.94
C TYR A 278 20.49 7.30 18.18
N ILE A 279 19.17 7.22 17.97
CA ILE A 279 18.39 5.99 18.14
C ILE A 279 18.83 4.93 17.11
N LEU A 280 18.94 5.32 15.83
CA LEU A 280 19.35 4.40 14.78
C LEU A 280 20.82 3.94 14.90
N GLU A 281 21.70 4.81 15.34
CA GLU A 281 23.13 4.47 15.54
C GLU A 281 23.34 3.56 16.76
N ASN A 282 22.60 3.78 17.86
CA ASN A 282 22.89 3.13 19.14
C ASN A 282 21.83 2.11 19.58
N ARG A 283 20.60 2.19 19.08
CA ARG A 283 19.45 1.39 19.55
C ARG A 283 18.66 0.75 18.39
N LYS A 284 19.23 0.72 17.19
CA LYS A 284 18.58 0.10 16.01
C LYS A 284 18.26 -1.38 16.27
N ASP A 285 19.18 -2.11 16.89
CA ASP A 285 18.97 -3.52 17.22
C ASP A 285 17.82 -3.72 18.20
N ASP A 286 17.60 -2.78 19.13
CA ASP A 286 16.45 -2.84 20.03
C ASP A 286 15.13 -2.65 19.30
N ILE A 287 15.07 -1.72 18.34
CA ILE A 287 13.87 -1.55 17.48
C ILE A 287 13.54 -2.87 16.79
N TYR A 288 14.54 -3.49 16.19
CA TYR A 288 14.35 -4.76 15.50
C TYR A 288 14.01 -5.91 16.44
N ASN A 289 14.79 -6.11 17.49
CA ASN A 289 14.66 -7.30 18.34
C ASN A 289 13.50 -7.21 19.33
N ARG A 290 13.07 -5.99 19.73
CA ARG A 290 11.97 -5.80 20.69
C ARG A 290 10.63 -5.53 20.01
N VAL A 291 10.63 -5.00 18.79
CA VAL A 291 9.39 -4.54 18.11
C VAL A 291 9.20 -5.24 16.78
N LEU A 292 10.08 -4.97 15.78
CA LEU A 292 9.78 -5.36 14.40
C LEU A 292 9.80 -6.88 14.18
N LYS A 293 10.85 -7.57 14.63
CA LYS A 293 10.96 -9.02 14.45
C LYS A 293 9.90 -9.81 15.21
N PRO A 294 9.63 -9.53 16.52
CA PRO A 294 8.60 -10.28 17.26
C PRO A 294 7.18 -10.06 16.74
N ILE A 295 6.89 -8.87 16.18
CA ILE A 295 5.53 -8.52 15.74
C ILE A 295 5.32 -8.90 14.28
N PHE A 296 6.26 -8.58 13.39
CA PHE A 296 6.08 -8.66 11.95
C PHE A 296 6.92 -9.73 11.26
N GLY A 297 7.93 -10.26 11.94
CA GLY A 297 8.89 -11.20 11.35
C GLY A 297 8.25 -12.48 10.79
N HIS A 298 7.15 -12.94 11.37
CA HIS A 298 6.43 -14.14 10.93
C HIS A 298 5.12 -13.83 10.17
N SER A 299 4.91 -12.60 9.67
CA SER A 299 3.76 -12.31 8.82
C SER A 299 4.00 -12.78 7.38
N PRO A 300 3.30 -13.83 6.87
CA PRO A 300 3.55 -14.36 5.53
C PRO A 300 3.35 -13.32 4.44
N THR A 301 2.34 -12.45 4.56
CA THR A 301 2.09 -11.39 3.59
C THR A 301 3.29 -10.46 3.43
N LEU A 302 3.95 -10.06 4.52
CA LEU A 302 5.11 -9.17 4.43
C LEU A 302 6.27 -9.85 3.70
N TRP A 303 6.45 -11.16 3.86
CA TRP A 303 7.42 -11.94 3.09
C TRP A 303 7.09 -12.01 1.60
N GLY A 304 5.81 -11.99 1.26
CA GLY A 304 5.36 -11.86 -0.12
C GLY A 304 5.64 -10.49 -0.75
N LEU A 305 5.86 -9.45 0.05
CA LEU A 305 6.26 -8.12 -0.44
C LEU A 305 7.76 -8.00 -0.69
N ILE A 306 8.59 -8.90 -0.17
CA ILE A 306 10.04 -8.84 -0.31
C ILE A 306 10.44 -9.25 -1.73
N CYS A 307 11.18 -8.39 -2.41
CA CYS A 307 11.72 -8.67 -3.75
C CYS A 307 12.66 -9.87 -3.70
N SER A 308 12.64 -10.69 -4.75
CA SER A 308 13.37 -11.98 -4.76
C SER A 308 14.88 -11.85 -4.59
N ASP A 309 15.47 -10.74 -5.00
CA ASP A 309 16.91 -10.44 -4.86
C ASP A 309 17.31 -10.07 -3.41
N CYS A 310 16.36 -9.63 -2.57
CA CYS A 310 16.59 -9.33 -1.15
C CYS A 310 16.20 -10.50 -0.22
N TYR A 311 15.61 -11.57 -0.75
CA TYR A 311 14.94 -12.59 0.05
C TYR A 311 15.86 -13.34 1.03
N ASP A 312 17.01 -13.81 0.55
CA ASP A 312 17.96 -14.55 1.40
C ASP A 312 18.63 -13.62 2.44
N GLU A 313 18.91 -12.35 2.08
CA GLU A 313 19.40 -11.34 3.01
C GLU A 313 18.38 -11.08 4.11
N ALA A 314 17.09 -10.98 3.76
CA ALA A 314 16.02 -10.79 4.71
C ALA A 314 15.89 -11.98 5.68
N ILE A 315 15.93 -13.24 5.20
CA ILE A 315 15.92 -14.41 6.07
C ILE A 315 17.08 -14.38 7.06
N LYS A 316 18.28 -14.10 6.56
CA LYS A 316 19.46 -13.99 7.41
C LYS A 316 19.33 -12.88 8.46
N PHE A 317 18.79 -11.73 8.08
CA PHE A 317 18.65 -10.61 8.99
C PHE A 317 17.57 -10.84 10.05
N VAL A 318 16.39 -11.36 9.66
CA VAL A 318 15.26 -11.54 10.58
C VAL A 318 15.47 -12.74 11.48
N PHE A 319 15.89 -13.89 10.93
CA PHE A 319 15.93 -15.17 11.63
C PHE A 319 17.35 -15.68 11.91
N GLY A 320 18.39 -15.06 11.35
CA GLY A 320 19.78 -15.52 11.43
C GLY A 320 20.12 -16.64 10.46
N SER A 321 19.24 -17.63 10.29
CA SER A 321 19.39 -18.76 9.35
C SER A 321 18.03 -19.30 8.96
N ARG A 322 17.95 -19.97 7.81
CA ARG A 322 16.76 -20.75 7.40
C ARG A 322 16.46 -21.91 8.37
N ASP A 323 17.46 -22.46 9.03
CA ASP A 323 17.29 -23.56 9.97
C ASP A 323 16.50 -23.16 11.22
N ASN A 324 16.31 -21.86 11.44
CA ASN A 324 15.50 -21.31 12.53
C ASN A 324 14.01 -21.16 12.15
N LEU A 325 13.64 -21.47 10.91
CA LEU A 325 12.26 -21.46 10.44
C LEU A 325 11.60 -22.82 10.65
N THR A 326 10.30 -22.83 10.98
CA THR A 326 9.52 -24.05 10.89
C THR A 326 9.33 -24.47 9.44
N ASP A 327 9.17 -25.78 9.20
CA ASP A 327 8.87 -26.29 7.85
C ASP A 327 7.59 -25.66 7.27
N THR A 328 6.60 -25.39 8.11
CA THR A 328 5.35 -24.78 7.71
C THR A 328 5.54 -23.35 7.20
N PHE A 329 6.24 -22.52 7.99
CA PHE A 329 6.48 -21.13 7.63
C PHE A 329 7.40 -21.01 6.40
N SER A 330 8.48 -21.82 6.36
CA SER A 330 9.39 -21.86 5.21
C SER A 330 8.65 -22.18 3.91
N LYS A 331 7.78 -23.18 3.90
CA LYS A 331 6.95 -23.53 2.73
C LYS A 331 6.01 -22.39 2.30
N ARG A 332 5.40 -21.68 3.25
CA ARG A 332 4.51 -20.54 2.95
C ARG A 332 5.28 -19.43 2.23
N ILE A 333 6.40 -18.99 2.80
CA ILE A 333 7.16 -17.86 2.23
C ILE A 333 7.89 -18.24 0.93
N ASP A 334 8.34 -19.48 0.78
CA ASP A 334 8.92 -19.97 -0.49
C ASP A 334 7.88 -20.03 -1.61
N ALA A 335 6.65 -20.49 -1.32
CA ALA A 335 5.56 -20.47 -2.29
C ALA A 335 5.23 -19.06 -2.78
N LEU A 336 5.29 -18.04 -1.89
CA LEU A 336 5.11 -16.65 -2.26
C LEU A 336 6.27 -16.16 -3.15
N GLN A 337 7.50 -16.53 -2.86
CA GLN A 337 8.65 -16.19 -3.70
C GLN A 337 8.57 -16.86 -5.08
N ASP A 338 8.13 -18.11 -5.17
CA ASP A 338 7.93 -18.79 -6.45
C ASP A 338 6.84 -18.13 -7.29
N MET A 339 5.73 -17.72 -6.65
CA MET A 339 4.70 -16.89 -7.29
C MET A 339 5.29 -15.58 -7.82
N MET A 340 6.08 -14.87 -7.01
CA MET A 340 6.71 -13.61 -7.41
C MET A 340 7.70 -13.79 -8.56
N LYS A 341 8.46 -14.86 -8.60
CA LYS A 341 9.33 -15.21 -9.74
C LYS A 341 8.54 -15.53 -11.02
N GLY A 342 7.40 -16.21 -10.87
CA GLY A 342 6.53 -16.60 -11.99
C GLY A 342 5.64 -15.49 -12.57
N ARG A 343 5.48 -14.34 -11.86
CA ARG A 343 4.49 -13.30 -12.19
C ARG A 343 4.56 -12.77 -13.63
N THR A 344 5.76 -12.49 -14.13
CA THR A 344 5.95 -11.94 -15.48
C THR A 344 5.43 -12.89 -16.56
N ALA A 345 5.74 -14.18 -16.44
CA ALA A 345 5.28 -15.20 -17.37
C ALA A 345 3.75 -15.35 -17.29
N LEU A 346 3.19 -15.34 -16.07
CA LEU A 346 1.75 -15.45 -15.84
C LEU A 346 1.00 -14.27 -16.49
N LEU A 347 1.38 -13.02 -16.20
CA LEU A 347 0.71 -11.83 -16.71
C LEU A 347 0.79 -11.74 -18.25
N LYS A 348 1.96 -12.06 -18.84
CA LYS A 348 2.11 -12.10 -20.31
C LYS A 348 1.25 -13.20 -20.93
N LYS A 349 1.15 -14.37 -20.30
CA LYS A 349 0.28 -15.44 -20.75
C LYS A 349 -1.20 -15.03 -20.67
N MET A 350 -1.64 -14.43 -19.57
CA MET A 350 -3.00 -13.92 -19.43
C MET A 350 -3.37 -12.95 -20.55
N LEU A 351 -2.49 -12.01 -20.89
CA LEU A 351 -2.69 -11.09 -22.02
C LEU A 351 -2.81 -11.85 -23.34
N SER A 352 -1.93 -12.82 -23.61
CA SER A 352 -1.97 -13.60 -24.85
C SER A 352 -3.24 -14.43 -24.99
N ASP A 353 -3.83 -14.84 -23.87
CA ASP A 353 -5.07 -15.60 -23.80
C ASP A 353 -6.34 -14.70 -23.78
N GLY A 354 -6.14 -13.38 -23.93
CA GLY A 354 -7.23 -12.41 -24.11
C GLY A 354 -7.76 -11.78 -22.83
N VAL A 355 -7.12 -12.00 -21.67
CA VAL A 355 -7.44 -11.24 -20.46
C VAL A 355 -6.93 -9.81 -20.61
N ARG A 356 -7.78 -8.82 -20.34
CA ARG A 356 -7.40 -7.41 -20.40
C ARG A 356 -6.73 -7.00 -19.09
N ILE A 357 -5.46 -6.62 -19.15
CA ILE A 357 -4.70 -6.20 -17.97
C ILE A 357 -4.27 -4.74 -18.14
N ASN A 358 -4.53 -3.92 -17.13
CA ASN A 358 -3.95 -2.59 -17.02
C ASN A 358 -3.23 -2.44 -15.68
N VAL A 359 -2.10 -1.75 -15.71
CA VAL A 359 -1.34 -1.34 -14.53
C VAL A 359 -1.41 0.18 -14.44
N VAL A 360 -1.71 0.69 -13.27
CA VAL A 360 -1.69 2.12 -12.95
C VAL A 360 -0.68 2.33 -11.84
N SER A 361 0.27 3.22 -12.05
CA SER A 361 1.33 3.52 -11.08
C SER A 361 1.50 5.02 -10.95
N ASN A 362 1.67 5.49 -9.72
CA ASN A 362 1.83 6.89 -9.42
C ASN A 362 3.30 7.21 -9.10
N TYR A 363 3.76 8.39 -9.51
CA TYR A 363 5.13 8.86 -9.29
C TYR A 363 5.19 10.36 -9.03
N GLY A 364 6.36 10.88 -8.70
CA GLY A 364 6.58 12.32 -8.48
C GLY A 364 6.46 12.75 -7.03
N SER A 365 6.15 11.82 -6.12
CA SER A 365 6.22 12.02 -4.67
C SER A 365 7.33 11.16 -4.05
N PRO A 366 7.93 11.57 -2.92
CA PRO A 366 8.84 10.71 -2.18
C PRO A 366 8.04 9.59 -1.51
N VAL A 367 8.69 8.46 -1.24
CA VAL A 367 8.09 7.39 -0.45
C VAL A 367 8.34 7.58 1.05
N THR A 368 7.85 6.67 1.89
CA THR A 368 7.98 6.72 3.35
C THR A 368 9.40 7.06 3.84
N PRO A 369 9.55 8.00 4.79
CA PRO A 369 10.84 8.68 5.05
C PRO A 369 11.78 7.94 6.00
N PHE A 370 11.55 6.67 6.32
CA PHE A 370 12.29 5.92 7.34
C PHE A 370 13.11 4.75 6.79
N CYS A 371 13.26 4.66 5.48
CA CYS A 371 14.05 3.62 4.81
C CYS A 371 15.11 4.22 3.89
N GLU A 372 16.09 3.42 3.50
CA GLU A 372 17.13 3.80 2.55
C GLU A 372 16.52 4.22 1.20
N SER A 373 15.44 3.57 0.79
CA SER A 373 14.70 3.88 -0.45
C SER A 373 13.78 5.11 -0.38
N SER A 374 13.82 5.88 0.70
CA SER A 374 12.94 7.05 0.86
C SER A 374 13.16 8.18 -0.15
N ASP A 375 14.25 8.16 -0.91
CA ASP A 375 14.51 9.05 -2.03
C ASP A 375 13.98 8.54 -3.38
N PHE A 376 13.31 7.38 -3.39
CA PHE A 376 12.66 6.89 -4.60
C PHE A 376 11.42 7.74 -4.93
N SER A 377 11.10 7.80 -6.21
CA SER A 377 9.88 8.44 -6.69
C SER A 377 8.72 7.42 -6.64
N GLY A 378 7.62 7.84 -6.04
CA GLY A 378 6.43 6.98 -5.86
C GLY A 378 5.18 7.80 -5.57
N ASP A 379 4.29 7.22 -4.79
CA ASP A 379 2.96 7.72 -4.46
C ASP A 379 2.79 8.13 -2.97
N THR A 380 3.88 8.35 -2.27
CA THR A 380 4.03 8.59 -0.83
C THR A 380 4.14 7.34 0.05
N ILE A 381 3.69 6.19 -0.40
CA ILE A 381 3.75 4.92 0.33
C ILE A 381 4.65 3.91 -0.41
N LEU A 382 4.39 3.69 -1.69
CA LEU A 382 5.09 2.73 -2.53
C LEU A 382 5.88 3.44 -3.63
N GLU A 383 7.03 2.90 -3.95
CA GLU A 383 7.85 3.35 -5.07
C GLU A 383 7.24 2.92 -6.42
N ALA A 384 7.36 3.81 -7.40
CA ALA A 384 6.79 3.58 -8.72
C ALA A 384 7.49 2.45 -9.49
N TYR A 385 8.74 2.12 -9.16
CA TYR A 385 9.46 1.01 -9.76
C TYR A 385 8.70 -0.32 -9.67
N ASN A 386 8.30 -0.71 -8.45
CA ASN A 386 7.59 -1.97 -8.26
C ASN A 386 6.11 -1.87 -8.69
N THR A 387 5.45 -0.75 -8.40
CA THR A 387 4.02 -0.60 -8.76
C THR A 387 3.76 -0.47 -10.26
N SER A 388 4.76 -0.09 -11.05
CA SER A 388 4.70 -0.06 -12.52
C SER A 388 5.09 -1.39 -13.20
N GLY A 389 5.56 -2.37 -12.42
CA GLY A 389 6.13 -3.59 -12.99
C GLY A 389 7.53 -3.39 -13.57
N PHE A 390 8.39 -2.70 -12.80
CA PHE A 390 9.81 -2.49 -13.08
C PHE A 390 10.14 -1.48 -14.19
N ALA A 391 9.30 -0.46 -14.42
CA ALA A 391 9.71 0.68 -15.21
C ALA A 391 10.97 1.33 -14.63
N THR A 392 11.84 1.85 -15.46
CA THR A 392 12.97 2.66 -15.00
C THR A 392 12.46 4.00 -14.52
N ILE A 393 12.68 4.31 -13.24
CA ILE A 393 12.18 5.52 -12.58
C ILE A 393 13.36 6.32 -12.01
N ALA A 394 13.41 7.60 -12.29
CA ALA A 394 14.37 8.51 -11.66
C ALA A 394 14.04 8.68 -10.15
N LYS A 395 15.05 8.92 -9.33
CA LYS A 395 14.85 9.26 -7.92
C LYS A 395 14.01 10.53 -7.76
N PHE A 396 13.36 10.70 -6.63
CA PHE A 396 12.53 11.87 -6.36
C PHE A 396 13.33 13.18 -6.57
N GLY A 397 12.74 14.11 -7.32
CA GLY A 397 13.38 15.38 -7.66
C GLY A 397 14.53 15.31 -8.67
N LYS A 398 14.74 14.16 -9.31
CA LYS A 398 15.73 13.93 -10.37
C LYS A 398 15.06 13.54 -11.67
N THR A 399 15.81 13.55 -12.77
CA THR A 399 15.45 13.01 -14.07
C THR A 399 16.33 11.79 -14.39
N LEU A 400 16.01 11.07 -15.45
CA LEU A 400 16.84 9.97 -15.97
C LEU A 400 18.21 10.45 -16.47
N GLY A 401 18.36 11.78 -16.68
CA GLY A 401 19.58 12.41 -17.17
C GLY A 401 19.61 12.55 -18.69
N ASP A 402 20.44 13.49 -19.17
CA ASP A 402 20.52 13.82 -20.61
C ASP A 402 21.18 12.71 -21.43
N ASP A 403 22.02 11.88 -20.81
CA ASP A 403 22.72 10.75 -21.45
C ASP A 403 21.88 9.46 -21.45
N TYR A 404 20.72 9.44 -20.77
CA TYR A 404 19.84 8.27 -20.77
C TYR A 404 19.26 8.01 -22.12
N LYS A 405 19.33 6.76 -22.59
CA LYS A 405 18.80 6.34 -23.89
C LYS A 405 17.77 5.23 -23.70
N ALA A 406 16.51 5.62 -23.76
CA ALA A 406 15.40 4.68 -23.74
C ALA A 406 15.39 3.80 -24.99
N ALA A 407 15.03 2.52 -24.81
CA ALA A 407 14.84 1.60 -25.93
C ALA A 407 13.68 2.06 -26.85
N ASN A 408 12.66 2.69 -26.28
CA ASN A 408 11.56 3.30 -27.01
C ASN A 408 11.26 4.70 -26.44
N PRO A 409 11.73 5.77 -27.10
CA PRO A 409 11.49 7.15 -26.62
C PRO A 409 10.02 7.55 -26.48
N ALA A 410 9.10 6.90 -27.20
CA ALA A 410 7.66 7.17 -27.07
C ALA A 410 7.07 6.69 -25.73
N LEU A 411 7.81 5.84 -24.98
CA LEU A 411 7.45 5.33 -23.67
C LEU A 411 8.18 6.06 -22.52
N VAL A 412 8.82 7.19 -22.81
CA VAL A 412 9.44 8.06 -21.81
C VAL A 412 8.46 9.16 -21.41
N SER A 413 8.35 9.43 -20.11
CA SER A 413 7.50 10.52 -19.62
C SER A 413 7.97 11.89 -20.08
N PRO A 414 7.05 12.86 -20.26
CA PRO A 414 7.39 14.21 -20.74
C PRO A 414 8.44 14.94 -19.88
N ASP A 415 8.53 14.63 -18.60
CA ASP A 415 9.51 15.18 -17.65
C ASP A 415 10.82 14.40 -17.57
N ASN A 416 11.01 13.42 -18.44
CA ASN A 416 12.20 12.55 -18.43
C ASN A 416 12.46 11.87 -17.07
N CYS A 417 11.40 11.48 -16.35
CA CYS A 417 11.52 10.80 -15.05
C CYS A 417 11.22 9.30 -15.13
N VAL A 418 10.50 8.84 -16.15
CA VAL A 418 10.01 7.46 -16.29
C VAL A 418 10.31 6.95 -17.70
N ASP A 419 10.87 5.73 -17.78
CA ASP A 419 10.90 4.93 -19.01
C ASP A 419 10.10 3.65 -18.82
N LEU A 420 8.94 3.58 -19.43
CA LEU A 420 8.05 2.42 -19.41
C LEU A 420 8.53 1.26 -20.28
N SER A 421 9.50 1.46 -21.17
CA SER A 421 9.99 0.38 -22.07
C SER A 421 10.59 -0.80 -21.30
N THR A 422 10.99 -0.60 -20.04
CA THR A 422 11.54 -1.62 -19.14
C THR A 422 10.49 -2.34 -18.30
N ALA A 423 9.23 -1.86 -18.28
CA ALA A 423 8.15 -2.48 -17.50
C ALA A 423 7.75 -3.86 -18.04
N ILE A 424 7.10 -4.68 -17.19
CA ILE A 424 6.57 -6.00 -17.58
C ILE A 424 5.55 -5.88 -18.71
N LEU A 425 4.68 -4.86 -18.65
CA LEU A 425 3.55 -4.61 -19.55
C LEU A 425 3.56 -3.16 -20.07
N PRO A 426 4.58 -2.75 -20.84
CA PRO A 426 4.80 -1.33 -21.15
C PRO A 426 3.63 -0.68 -21.87
N GLU A 427 2.96 -1.40 -22.80
CA GLU A 427 1.82 -0.87 -23.57
C GLU A 427 0.49 -0.85 -22.78
N TYR A 428 0.46 -1.39 -21.57
CA TYR A 428 -0.73 -1.52 -20.72
C TYR A 428 -0.57 -0.82 -19.37
N THR A 429 0.56 -0.11 -19.17
CA THR A 429 0.88 0.60 -17.94
C THR A 429 0.66 2.09 -18.11
N TYR A 430 -0.10 2.68 -17.20
CA TYR A 430 -0.31 4.12 -17.08
C TYR A 430 0.55 4.67 -15.96
N MET A 431 1.13 5.85 -16.16
CA MET A 431 1.90 6.58 -15.17
C MET A 431 1.24 7.91 -14.82
N ILE A 432 0.94 8.11 -13.54
CA ILE A 432 0.26 9.32 -13.09
C ILE A 432 1.18 10.11 -12.15
N LYS A 433 1.59 11.29 -12.60
CA LYS A 433 2.44 12.17 -11.82
C LYS A 433 1.66 12.85 -10.69
N ASN A 434 2.28 12.96 -9.50
CA ASN A 434 1.76 13.65 -8.32
C ASN A 434 0.43 13.11 -7.76
N ALA A 435 -0.02 11.93 -8.17
CA ALA A 435 -1.14 11.27 -7.53
C ALA A 435 -0.64 10.59 -6.23
N PRO A 436 -1.34 10.77 -5.10
CA PRO A 436 -1.00 10.09 -3.86
C PRO A 436 -1.39 8.61 -3.91
N HIS A 437 -0.92 7.84 -2.94
CA HIS A 437 -1.40 6.47 -2.72
C HIS A 437 -2.93 6.48 -2.58
N VAL A 438 -3.60 5.46 -3.11
CA VAL A 438 -5.08 5.33 -3.09
C VAL A 438 -5.84 6.54 -3.67
N ALA A 439 -5.28 7.24 -4.66
CA ALA A 439 -5.93 8.37 -5.33
C ALA A 439 -7.34 8.03 -5.84
N ALA A 440 -7.57 6.80 -6.27
CA ALA A 440 -8.88 6.30 -6.68
C ALA A 440 -9.96 6.41 -5.58
N SER A 441 -9.56 6.52 -4.31
CA SER A 441 -10.48 6.66 -3.18
C SER A 441 -10.89 8.11 -2.91
N TYR A 442 -10.13 9.09 -3.40
CA TYR A 442 -10.29 10.49 -3.02
C TYR A 442 -10.46 11.45 -4.19
N GLN A 443 -10.18 11.01 -5.42
CA GLN A 443 -10.24 11.86 -6.61
C GLN A 443 -11.27 11.33 -7.59
N THR A 444 -12.29 12.14 -7.89
CA THR A 444 -13.38 11.75 -8.80
C THR A 444 -12.87 11.40 -10.19
N ASP A 445 -12.03 12.25 -10.81
CA ASP A 445 -11.50 11.99 -12.16
C ASP A 445 -10.62 10.71 -12.18
N TYR A 446 -9.94 10.41 -11.08
CA TYR A 446 -9.16 9.19 -10.99
C TYR A 446 -10.05 7.95 -10.84
N SER A 447 -11.11 8.03 -10.02
CA SER A 447 -12.13 6.97 -9.92
C SER A 447 -12.80 6.71 -11.26
N ASP A 448 -13.17 7.75 -11.99
CA ASP A 448 -13.74 7.66 -13.33
C ASP A 448 -12.78 6.98 -14.32
N PHE A 449 -11.50 7.31 -14.23
CA PHE A 449 -10.47 6.64 -15.03
C PHE A 449 -10.39 5.14 -14.72
N ILE A 450 -10.38 4.75 -13.45
CA ILE A 450 -10.38 3.33 -13.07
C ILE A 450 -11.66 2.64 -13.57
N MET A 451 -12.84 3.28 -13.44
CA MET A 451 -14.09 2.74 -13.98
C MET A 451 -14.04 2.59 -15.51
N TYR A 452 -13.42 3.54 -16.21
CA TYR A 452 -13.16 3.41 -17.65
C TYR A 452 -12.32 2.15 -17.94
N LEU A 453 -11.21 1.91 -17.24
CA LEU A 453 -10.37 0.72 -17.45
C LEU A 453 -11.15 -0.57 -17.23
N LEU A 454 -12.03 -0.60 -16.24
CA LEU A 454 -12.84 -1.75 -15.87
C LEU A 454 -14.04 -1.99 -16.82
N SER A 455 -14.44 -0.99 -17.63
CA SER A 455 -15.65 -1.06 -18.45
C SER A 455 -15.45 -0.88 -19.95
N ASN A 456 -14.32 -0.31 -20.39
CA ASN A 456 -14.05 -0.03 -21.78
C ASN A 456 -14.13 -1.28 -22.68
N THR A 457 -14.96 -1.27 -23.72
CA THR A 457 -15.11 -2.38 -24.67
C THR A 457 -14.15 -2.26 -25.88
N GLY A 458 -13.52 -1.10 -26.08
CA GLY A 458 -12.58 -0.83 -27.17
C GLY A 458 -11.17 -1.35 -26.91
N ASP A 459 -10.19 -0.70 -27.53
CA ASP A 459 -8.78 -0.97 -27.28
C ASP A 459 -8.43 -0.65 -25.81
N PHE A 460 -7.68 -1.53 -25.16
CA PHE A 460 -7.30 -1.40 -23.74
C PHE A 460 -5.81 -1.08 -23.55
N LYS A 461 -5.06 -0.85 -24.64
CA LYS A 461 -3.70 -0.32 -24.54
C LYS A 461 -3.71 1.06 -23.88
N ALA A 462 -2.70 1.31 -23.07
CA ALA A 462 -2.53 2.62 -22.45
C ALA A 462 -2.39 3.71 -23.53
N GLY A 463 -3.14 4.80 -23.34
CA GLY A 463 -3.17 5.90 -24.28
C GLY A 463 -4.04 5.71 -25.55
N SER A 464 -4.71 4.56 -25.70
CA SER A 464 -5.66 4.36 -26.81
C SER A 464 -6.86 5.33 -26.77
N ASN A 465 -7.22 5.82 -25.58
CA ASN A 465 -8.22 6.86 -25.40
C ASN A 465 -7.54 8.22 -25.18
N PRO A 466 -7.79 9.24 -26.05
CA PRO A 466 -7.20 10.57 -25.89
C PRO A 466 -7.54 11.27 -24.56
N LYS A 467 -8.67 10.93 -23.93
CA LYS A 467 -9.01 11.43 -22.58
C LYS A 467 -8.05 10.90 -21.52
N TYR A 468 -7.55 9.69 -21.71
CA TYR A 468 -6.67 8.99 -20.77
C TYR A 468 -5.37 8.57 -21.47
N PRO A 469 -4.45 9.51 -21.75
CA PRO A 469 -3.15 9.17 -22.32
C PRO A 469 -2.30 8.38 -21.32
N GLN A 470 -1.27 7.71 -21.80
CA GLN A 470 -0.40 6.84 -21.02
C GLN A 470 0.28 7.58 -19.85
N PHE A 471 0.63 8.85 -20.05
CA PHE A 471 1.18 9.73 -19.03
C PHE A 471 0.17 10.80 -18.65
N MET A 472 -0.18 10.85 -17.39
CA MET A 472 -1.13 11.81 -16.83
C MET A 472 -0.54 12.54 -15.64
N ILE A 473 -1.15 13.65 -15.26
CA ILE A 473 -0.82 14.41 -14.06
C ILE A 473 -2.09 14.61 -13.23
N SER A 474 -1.95 14.39 -11.93
CA SER A 474 -3.01 14.62 -10.96
C SER A 474 -2.81 15.96 -10.25
N ASP A 475 -3.89 16.71 -10.09
CA ASP A 475 -3.97 17.82 -9.16
C ASP A 475 -4.97 17.50 -8.04
N PHE A 476 -4.43 17.26 -6.85
CA PHE A 476 -5.24 16.92 -5.68
C PHE A 476 -6.18 18.05 -5.25
N ASN A 477 -5.78 19.32 -5.44
CA ASN A 477 -6.60 20.45 -5.00
C ASN A 477 -7.85 20.65 -5.88
N THR A 478 -7.72 20.38 -7.17
CA THR A 478 -8.82 20.48 -8.14
C THR A 478 -9.51 19.15 -8.41
N GLN A 479 -9.06 18.08 -7.78
CA GLN A 479 -9.56 16.70 -8.00
C GLN A 479 -9.46 16.23 -9.45
N SER A 480 -8.57 16.84 -10.23
CA SER A 480 -8.49 16.63 -11.67
C SER A 480 -7.38 15.65 -12.07
N LEU A 481 -7.62 14.93 -13.16
CA LEU A 481 -6.67 14.09 -13.87
C LEU A 481 -6.57 14.58 -15.31
N ALA A 482 -5.38 14.98 -15.74
CA ALA A 482 -5.17 15.58 -17.05
C ALA A 482 -4.01 14.91 -17.79
N ALA A 483 -3.99 15.08 -19.14
CA ALA A 483 -2.86 14.66 -19.95
C ALA A 483 -1.58 15.38 -19.50
N PHE A 484 -0.52 14.62 -19.27
CA PHE A 484 0.80 15.17 -19.00
C PHE A 484 1.56 15.32 -20.33
N LYS A 485 1.89 16.56 -20.67
CA LYS A 485 2.51 16.96 -21.96
C LYS A 485 3.88 17.58 -21.73
#